data_a4fe6863376bf3e5a526c963f687ce93
#
_entry.id   a4fe6863376bf3e5a526c963f687ce93
#
_cell.length_a   1.000
_cell.length_b   1.000
_cell.length_c   1.000
_cell.angle_alpha   90.00
_cell.angle_beta   90.00
_cell.angle_gamma   90.00
#
_symmetry.space_group_name_H-M   'P 1'
#
loop_
_entity.id
_entity.type
_entity.pdbx_description
1 polymer ?
#
loop_
_entity_poly.entity_id
_entity_poly.type
_entity_poly.pdbx_seq_one_letter_code
_entity_poly.pdbx_strand_id
1 'polypeptide(L)'
;NIANALAATSLAMAVGADLAAVKAGLAQLQAVPGRLFPIRLTESQLLLDDSYNANVGSMTAAVQVLSEMPGFRTMVVGDMAELGAESAACHREVGEAAKAAGLDCVLSVGALSADISRASGVGEHFNDKAAVVARLRELLAEHKIMTILVKGSRSAAMEEVVRALQETGTC
;
A
#
# COMPACT_ATOMS: atom_id res chain seq x y z
N ASN A 1 -8.38 -8.43 -7.36
CA ASN A 1 -9.41 -7.44 -7.68
C ASN A 1 -10.53 -8.13 -8.47
N ILE A 2 -11.72 -8.25 -7.84
CA ILE A 2 -12.87 -8.98 -8.39
C ILE A 2 -13.31 -8.43 -9.75
N ALA A 3 -13.33 -7.10 -9.90
CA ALA A 3 -13.73 -6.45 -11.16
C ALA A 3 -12.81 -6.85 -12.33
N ASN A 4 -11.50 -6.89 -12.09
CA ASN A 4 -10.54 -7.32 -13.10
C ASN A 4 -10.68 -8.82 -13.44
N ALA A 5 -10.95 -9.67 -12.44
CA ALA A 5 -11.20 -11.08 -12.65
C ALA A 5 -12.49 -11.30 -13.48
N LEU A 6 -13.55 -10.54 -13.19
CA LEU A 6 -14.79 -10.59 -13.97
C LEU A 6 -14.59 -10.12 -15.41
N ALA A 7 -13.84 -9.03 -15.63
CA ALA A 7 -13.53 -8.56 -16.97
C ALA A 7 -12.70 -9.57 -17.76
N ALA A 8 -11.68 -10.16 -17.15
CA ALA A 8 -10.87 -11.19 -17.76
C ALA A 8 -11.69 -12.45 -18.09
N THR A 9 -12.58 -12.86 -17.20
CA THR A 9 -13.53 -13.97 -17.40
C THR A 9 -14.43 -13.70 -18.60
N SER A 10 -15.04 -12.51 -18.66
CA SER A 10 -15.95 -12.13 -19.75
C SER A 10 -15.23 -12.14 -21.11
N LEU A 11 -14.02 -11.61 -21.17
CA LEU A 11 -13.20 -11.60 -22.40
C LEU A 11 -12.81 -13.02 -22.81
N ALA A 12 -12.36 -13.85 -21.88
CA ALA A 12 -11.97 -15.24 -22.17
C ALA A 12 -13.14 -16.05 -22.70
N MET A 13 -14.32 -15.93 -22.09
CA MET A 13 -15.54 -16.60 -22.55
C MET A 13 -16.01 -16.08 -23.92
N ALA A 14 -15.87 -14.79 -24.20
CA ALA A 14 -16.21 -14.21 -25.49
C ALA A 14 -15.37 -14.77 -26.66
N VAL A 15 -14.15 -15.20 -26.39
CA VAL A 15 -13.27 -15.85 -27.38
C VAL A 15 -13.31 -17.39 -27.31
N GLY A 16 -14.27 -17.98 -26.56
CA GLY A 16 -14.57 -19.40 -26.58
C GLY A 16 -13.94 -20.24 -25.45
N ALA A 17 -13.33 -19.62 -24.44
CA ALA A 17 -12.90 -20.35 -23.25
C ALA A 17 -14.11 -20.81 -22.42
N ASP A 18 -14.07 -22.06 -21.92
CA ASP A 18 -15.07 -22.52 -20.98
C ASP A 18 -14.78 -22.05 -19.54
N LEU A 19 -15.78 -22.18 -18.68
CA LEU A 19 -15.67 -21.72 -17.29
C LEU A 19 -14.62 -22.51 -16.49
N ALA A 20 -14.37 -23.77 -16.85
CA ALA A 20 -13.37 -24.62 -16.20
C ALA A 20 -11.95 -24.11 -16.52
N ALA A 21 -11.69 -23.74 -17.78
CA ALA A 21 -10.42 -23.14 -18.21
C ALA A 21 -10.19 -21.79 -17.54
N VAL A 22 -11.23 -20.94 -17.45
CA VAL A 22 -11.15 -19.64 -16.74
C VAL A 22 -10.83 -19.86 -15.27
N LYS A 23 -11.52 -20.78 -14.60
CA LYS A 23 -11.28 -21.10 -13.19
C LYS A 23 -9.85 -21.62 -12.96
N ALA A 24 -9.36 -22.50 -13.83
CA ALA A 24 -7.99 -22.99 -13.76
C ALA A 24 -6.95 -21.88 -13.96
N GLY A 25 -7.18 -20.98 -14.92
CA GLY A 25 -6.32 -19.81 -15.15
C GLY A 25 -6.28 -18.84 -13.97
N LEU A 26 -7.43 -18.53 -13.39
CA LEU A 26 -7.51 -17.66 -12.20
C LEU A 26 -6.86 -18.30 -10.97
N ALA A 27 -6.94 -19.63 -10.82
CA ALA A 27 -6.29 -20.35 -9.72
C ALA A 27 -4.75 -20.36 -9.82
N GLN A 28 -4.19 -20.10 -10.99
CA GLN A 28 -2.75 -20.02 -11.23
C GLN A 28 -2.18 -18.60 -11.04
N LEU A 29 -3.04 -17.60 -10.75
CA LEU A 29 -2.58 -16.25 -10.49
C LEU A 29 -1.69 -16.21 -9.25
N GLN A 30 -0.49 -15.69 -9.44
CA GLN A 30 0.45 -15.46 -8.35
C GLN A 30 0.44 -13.98 -7.94
N ALA A 31 0.78 -13.74 -6.68
CA ALA A 31 0.97 -12.38 -6.18
C ALA A 31 2.11 -11.71 -6.97
N VAL A 32 1.88 -10.46 -7.37
CA VAL A 32 2.84 -9.66 -8.16
C VAL A 32 3.51 -8.68 -7.22
N PRO A 33 4.87 -8.64 -7.16
CA PRO A 33 5.58 -7.63 -6.39
C PRO A 33 5.09 -6.21 -6.71
N GLY A 34 4.93 -5.37 -5.69
CA GLY A 34 4.41 -4.01 -5.83
C GLY A 34 2.89 -3.89 -5.95
N ARG A 35 2.13 -5.00 -5.86
CA ARG A 35 0.66 -5.02 -5.95
C ARG A 35 0.05 -5.81 -4.80
N LEU A 36 -0.01 -5.19 -3.60
CA LEU A 36 -0.41 -5.81 -2.34
C LEU A 36 0.33 -7.12 -2.06
N PHE A 37 1.61 -7.16 -2.44
CA PHE A 37 2.45 -8.34 -2.29
C PHE A 37 2.81 -8.54 -0.81
N PRO A 38 2.43 -9.68 -0.19
CA PRO A 38 2.69 -9.90 1.22
C PRO A 38 4.14 -10.35 1.46
N ILE A 39 4.82 -9.67 2.36
CA ILE A 39 6.18 -9.98 2.80
C ILE A 39 6.14 -10.17 4.32
N ARG A 40 6.44 -11.35 4.78
CA ARG A 40 6.50 -11.65 6.22
C ARG A 40 7.85 -11.17 6.77
N LEU A 41 7.82 -10.19 7.67
CA LEU A 41 9.02 -9.69 8.35
C LEU A 41 9.35 -10.57 9.57
N THR A 42 8.34 -10.93 10.36
CA THR A 42 8.41 -11.90 11.46
C THR A 42 7.12 -12.73 11.47
N GLU A 43 6.94 -13.63 12.44
CA GLU A 43 5.71 -14.43 12.57
C GLU A 43 4.43 -13.57 12.72
N SER A 44 4.55 -12.36 13.29
CA SER A 44 3.42 -11.48 13.59
C SER A 44 3.55 -10.07 13.00
N GLN A 45 4.56 -9.84 12.16
CA GLN A 45 4.75 -8.58 11.45
C GLN A 45 4.73 -8.79 9.94
N LEU A 46 3.80 -8.10 9.27
CA LEU A 46 3.52 -8.22 7.84
C LEU A 46 3.77 -6.89 7.14
N LEU A 47 4.46 -6.94 6.02
CA LEU A 47 4.62 -5.84 5.08
C LEU A 47 3.82 -6.15 3.81
N LEU A 48 2.94 -5.25 3.42
CA LEU A 48 2.20 -5.29 2.16
C LEU A 48 2.88 -4.31 1.18
N ASP A 49 3.57 -4.86 0.19
CA ASP A 49 4.18 -4.08 -0.88
C ASP A 49 3.13 -3.75 -1.95
N ASP A 50 2.68 -2.51 -1.98
CA ASP A 50 1.77 -1.95 -2.99
C ASP A 50 2.42 -0.73 -3.69
N SER A 51 3.74 -0.78 -3.84
CA SER A 51 4.59 0.33 -4.25
C SER A 51 4.61 0.62 -5.76
N TYR A 52 3.97 -0.21 -6.59
CA TYR A 52 4.05 -0.08 -8.05
C TYR A 52 3.49 1.24 -8.57
N ASN A 53 2.30 1.65 -8.11
CA ASN A 53 1.66 2.90 -8.51
C ASN A 53 0.57 3.33 -7.52
N ALA A 54 0.15 4.60 -7.59
CA ALA A 54 -0.89 5.16 -6.74
C ALA A 54 -1.78 6.16 -7.46
N ASN A 55 -3.08 6.07 -7.19
CA ASN A 55 -4.09 7.08 -7.45
C ASN A 55 -5.06 7.10 -6.26
N VAL A 56 -5.96 8.07 -6.18
CA VAL A 56 -6.90 8.24 -5.05
C VAL A 56 -7.69 6.95 -4.79
N GLY A 57 -8.29 6.37 -5.83
CA GLY A 57 -9.10 5.15 -5.68
C GLY A 57 -8.30 3.94 -5.19
N SER A 58 -7.06 3.75 -5.68
CA SER A 58 -6.22 2.66 -5.23
C SER A 58 -5.64 2.89 -3.83
N MET A 59 -5.40 4.15 -3.45
CA MET A 59 -4.95 4.53 -2.10
C MET A 59 -6.06 4.30 -1.07
N THR A 60 -7.29 4.74 -1.35
CA THR A 60 -8.43 4.52 -0.45
C THR A 60 -8.80 3.04 -0.33
N ALA A 61 -8.69 2.27 -1.42
CA ALA A 61 -8.84 0.82 -1.35
C ALA A 61 -7.76 0.15 -0.48
N ALA A 62 -6.50 0.61 -0.58
CA ALA A 62 -5.41 0.12 0.26
C ALA A 62 -5.64 0.45 1.75
N VAL A 63 -6.17 1.64 2.07
CA VAL A 63 -6.60 2.01 3.42
C VAL A 63 -7.63 1.02 3.97
N GLN A 64 -8.65 0.65 3.19
CA GLN A 64 -9.66 -0.32 3.60
C GLN A 64 -9.04 -1.70 3.88
N VAL A 65 -8.19 -2.19 2.99
CA VAL A 65 -7.47 -3.46 3.21
C VAL A 65 -6.66 -3.41 4.51
N LEU A 66 -5.89 -2.35 4.72
CA LEU A 66 -5.05 -2.21 5.91
C LEU A 66 -5.89 -2.10 7.19
N SER A 67 -7.06 -1.45 7.14
CA SER A 67 -7.94 -1.29 8.31
C SER A 67 -8.46 -2.62 8.88
N GLU A 68 -8.54 -3.65 8.04
CA GLU A 68 -8.99 -5.00 8.42
C GLU A 68 -7.83 -5.90 8.91
N MET A 69 -6.58 -5.42 8.80
CA MET A 69 -5.40 -6.19 9.19
C MET A 69 -5.17 -6.14 10.71
N PRO A 70 -4.54 -7.20 11.28
CA PRO A 70 -4.30 -7.27 12.72
C PRO A 70 -3.16 -6.36 13.18
N GLY A 71 -3.18 -6.01 14.46
CA GLY A 71 -2.12 -5.32 15.17
C GLY A 71 -2.08 -3.82 14.89
N PHE A 72 -0.91 -3.23 15.04
CA PHE A 72 -0.66 -1.82 14.76
C PHE A 72 -0.56 -1.59 13.24
N ARG A 73 -1.46 -0.78 12.68
CA ARG A 73 -1.65 -0.61 11.24
C ARG A 73 -1.02 0.68 10.78
N THR A 74 0.08 0.56 10.05
CA THR A 74 0.86 1.68 9.56
C THR A 74 0.79 1.77 8.04
N MET A 75 0.33 2.90 7.52
CA MET A 75 0.40 3.21 6.09
C MET A 75 1.61 4.08 5.79
N VAL A 76 2.41 3.69 4.82
CA VAL A 76 3.59 4.43 4.35
C VAL A 76 3.34 4.90 2.93
N VAL A 77 3.36 6.21 2.71
CA VAL A 77 2.92 6.79 1.45
C VAL A 77 3.96 7.73 0.83
N GLY A 78 4.14 7.57 -0.47
CA GLY A 78 4.77 8.57 -1.33
C GLY A 78 3.72 9.41 -2.06
N ASP A 79 4.18 10.38 -2.84
CA ASP A 79 3.32 11.24 -3.62
C ASP A 79 2.51 10.44 -4.65
N MET A 80 1.27 10.88 -4.90
CA MET A 80 0.52 10.52 -6.10
C MET A 80 0.90 11.50 -7.23
N ALA A 81 1.09 10.98 -8.43
CA ALA A 81 1.46 11.76 -9.61
C ALA A 81 0.26 12.03 -10.52
N GLU A 82 0.44 12.96 -11.47
CA GLU A 82 -0.50 13.23 -12.58
C GLU A 82 -1.88 13.74 -12.15
N LEU A 83 -1.98 14.40 -10.99
CA LEU A 83 -3.25 14.90 -10.44
C LEU A 83 -3.54 16.37 -10.78
N GLY A 84 -2.60 17.06 -11.42
CA GLY A 84 -2.77 18.47 -11.81
C GLY A 84 -3.13 19.38 -10.62
N ALA A 85 -4.06 20.32 -10.86
CA ALA A 85 -4.48 21.29 -9.85
C ALA A 85 -5.18 20.68 -8.62
N GLU A 86 -5.77 19.48 -8.76
CA GLU A 86 -6.49 18.80 -7.69
C GLU A 86 -5.56 18.02 -6.74
N SER A 87 -4.25 18.07 -6.97
CA SER A 87 -3.28 17.25 -6.25
C SER A 87 -3.40 17.36 -4.72
N ALA A 88 -3.48 18.57 -4.17
CA ALA A 88 -3.59 18.77 -2.72
C ALA A 88 -4.92 18.22 -2.16
N ALA A 89 -6.03 18.39 -2.89
CA ALA A 89 -7.33 17.85 -2.50
C ALA A 89 -7.34 16.32 -2.50
N CYS A 90 -6.76 15.70 -3.54
CA CYS A 90 -6.64 14.26 -3.69
C CYS A 90 -5.78 13.64 -2.56
N HIS A 91 -4.66 14.25 -2.23
CA HIS A 91 -3.83 13.78 -1.11
C HIS A 91 -4.56 13.90 0.22
N ARG A 92 -5.27 15.00 0.47
CA ARG A 92 -6.07 15.19 1.68
C ARG A 92 -7.18 14.15 1.81
N GLU A 93 -7.90 13.84 0.71
CA GLU A 93 -8.93 12.81 0.68
C GLU A 93 -8.42 11.44 1.16
N VAL A 94 -7.21 11.05 0.75
CA VAL A 94 -6.58 9.81 1.23
C VAL A 94 -6.31 9.86 2.74
N GLY A 95 -5.82 10.99 3.24
CA GLY A 95 -5.59 11.19 4.67
C GLY A 95 -6.89 11.13 5.49
N GLU A 96 -7.96 11.73 5.00
CA GLU A 96 -9.29 11.67 5.61
C GLU A 96 -9.84 10.24 5.62
N ALA A 97 -9.63 9.48 4.54
CA ALA A 97 -9.97 8.06 4.48
C ALA A 97 -9.20 7.23 5.53
N ALA A 98 -7.89 7.47 5.68
CA ALA A 98 -7.07 6.83 6.69
C ALA A 98 -7.56 7.13 8.12
N LYS A 99 -7.96 8.38 8.38
CA LYS A 99 -8.57 8.81 9.65
C LYS A 99 -9.90 8.10 9.91
N ALA A 100 -10.79 8.09 8.92
CA ALA A 100 -12.10 7.45 9.03
C ALA A 100 -11.99 5.93 9.24
N ALA A 101 -10.99 5.29 8.64
CA ALA A 101 -10.71 3.86 8.81
C ALA A 101 -10.01 3.53 10.14
N GLY A 102 -9.60 4.53 10.92
CA GLY A 102 -8.96 4.36 12.22
C GLY A 102 -7.58 3.73 12.13
N LEU A 103 -6.78 4.07 11.10
CA LEU A 103 -5.39 3.62 11.04
C LEU A 103 -4.59 4.17 12.23
N ASP A 104 -3.61 3.41 12.68
CA ASP A 104 -2.85 3.76 13.89
C ASP A 104 -1.70 4.73 13.60
N CYS A 105 -1.14 4.69 12.38
CA CYS A 105 -0.03 5.55 11.96
C CYS A 105 -0.03 5.76 10.43
N VAL A 106 0.35 6.96 10.00
CA VAL A 106 0.58 7.29 8.58
C VAL A 106 1.94 7.98 8.45
N LEU A 107 2.87 7.35 7.75
CA LEU A 107 4.18 7.95 7.45
C LEU A 107 4.20 8.40 6.00
N SER A 108 4.57 9.63 5.74
CA SER A 108 4.63 10.17 4.38
C SER A 108 6.01 10.73 4.03
N VAL A 109 6.37 10.61 2.75
CA VAL A 109 7.60 11.16 2.18
C VAL A 109 7.35 11.67 0.76
N GLY A 110 7.79 12.87 0.47
CA GLY A 110 7.58 13.56 -0.81
C GLY A 110 7.03 14.96 -0.63
N ALA A 111 6.91 15.71 -1.71
CA ALA A 111 6.50 17.11 -1.65
C ALA A 111 5.00 17.29 -1.37
N LEU A 112 4.16 16.34 -1.78
CA LEU A 112 2.70 16.45 -1.78
C LEU A 112 2.05 15.55 -0.72
N SER A 113 2.66 14.43 -0.39
CA SER A 113 2.13 13.43 0.55
C SER A 113 2.07 13.92 2.01
N ALA A 114 2.68 15.06 2.34
CA ALA A 114 2.51 15.71 3.64
C ALA A 114 1.04 16.00 3.98
N ASP A 115 0.21 16.27 2.97
CA ASP A 115 -1.23 16.50 3.15
C ASP A 115 -1.97 15.22 3.58
N ILE A 116 -1.50 14.03 3.17
CA ILE A 116 -2.04 12.75 3.66
C ILE A 116 -1.78 12.60 5.16
N SER A 117 -0.53 12.75 5.59
CA SER A 117 -0.16 12.66 7.00
C SER A 117 -0.94 13.65 7.86
N ARG A 118 -1.01 14.89 7.43
CA ARG A 118 -1.74 15.94 8.16
C ARG A 118 -3.23 15.63 8.31
N ALA A 119 -3.89 15.22 7.22
CA ALA A 119 -5.32 14.93 7.21
C ALA A 119 -5.67 13.65 7.98
N SER A 120 -4.76 12.70 8.08
CA SER A 120 -4.96 11.46 8.83
C SER A 120 -5.10 11.67 10.34
N GLY A 121 -4.54 12.74 10.88
CA GLY A 121 -4.50 13.03 12.32
C GLY A 121 -3.54 12.14 13.14
N VAL A 122 -2.92 11.14 12.51
CA VAL A 122 -1.93 10.21 13.10
C VAL A 122 -0.67 10.12 12.23
N GLY A 123 -0.38 11.20 11.51
CA GLY A 123 0.66 11.24 10.49
C GLY A 123 1.96 11.88 10.95
N GLU A 124 3.06 11.33 10.43
CA GLU A 124 4.40 11.91 10.47
C GLU A 124 4.90 12.09 9.03
N HIS A 125 5.51 13.23 8.74
CA HIS A 125 6.07 13.53 7.41
C HIS A 125 7.58 13.63 7.46
N PHE A 126 8.25 13.05 6.46
CA PHE A 126 9.71 12.94 6.40
C PHE A 126 10.25 13.55 5.11
N ASN A 127 11.49 14.04 5.17
CA ASN A 127 12.18 14.64 4.03
C ASN A 127 12.78 13.59 3.08
N ASP A 128 13.05 12.38 3.58
CA ASP A 128 13.65 11.30 2.80
C ASP A 128 13.19 9.91 3.28
N LYS A 129 13.41 8.91 2.43
CA LYS A 129 13.02 7.52 2.69
C LYS A 129 13.85 6.86 3.80
N ALA A 130 15.09 7.30 4.00
CA ALA A 130 15.94 6.75 5.05
C ALA A 130 15.37 7.06 6.44
N ALA A 131 14.86 8.28 6.64
CA ALA A 131 14.18 8.68 7.86
C ALA A 131 12.87 7.88 8.07
N VAL A 132 12.09 7.64 7.01
CA VAL A 132 10.91 6.75 7.08
C VAL A 132 11.30 5.36 7.52
N VAL A 133 12.35 4.78 6.94
CA VAL A 133 12.85 3.43 7.30
C VAL A 133 13.31 3.38 8.74
N ALA A 134 14.03 4.42 9.21
CA ALA A 134 14.45 4.51 10.62
C ALA A 134 13.25 4.49 11.56
N ARG A 135 12.22 5.31 11.26
CA ARG A 135 10.98 5.35 12.05
C ARG A 135 10.22 4.03 12.03
N LEU A 136 10.15 3.36 10.87
CA LEU A 136 9.53 2.04 10.77
C LEU A 136 10.23 0.98 11.61
N ARG A 137 11.56 1.03 11.70
CA ARG A 137 12.33 0.11 12.56
C ARG A 137 12.02 0.32 14.05
N GLU A 138 11.85 1.57 14.48
CA GLU A 138 11.40 1.87 15.84
C GLU A 138 10.01 1.29 16.12
N LEU A 139 9.05 1.54 15.21
CA LEU A 139 7.68 1.01 15.34
C LEU A 139 7.65 -0.52 15.35
N LEU A 140 8.47 -1.18 14.52
CA LEU A 140 8.59 -2.65 14.51
C LEU A 140 9.19 -3.20 15.81
N ALA A 141 10.07 -2.45 16.48
CA ALA A 141 10.58 -2.81 17.80
C ALA A 141 9.54 -2.61 18.92
N GLU A 142 8.71 -1.58 18.80
CA GLU A 142 7.66 -1.24 19.77
C GLU A 142 6.43 -2.15 19.66
N HIS A 143 6.05 -2.56 18.45
CA HIS A 143 4.81 -3.28 18.18
C HIS A 143 5.07 -4.71 17.69
N LYS A 144 4.84 -5.69 18.55
CA LYS A 144 5.05 -7.13 18.21
C LYS A 144 4.12 -7.63 17.11
N ILE A 145 2.89 -7.12 17.06
CA ILE A 145 1.91 -7.43 16.03
C ILE A 145 1.69 -6.16 15.23
N MET A 146 2.11 -6.15 13.98
CA MET A 146 2.09 -4.96 13.14
C MET A 146 1.87 -5.32 11.66
N THR A 147 1.07 -4.52 10.99
CA THR A 147 0.93 -4.57 9.53
C THR A 147 1.33 -3.22 8.94
N ILE A 148 2.26 -3.24 7.99
CA ILE A 148 2.73 -2.09 7.24
C ILE A 148 2.25 -2.22 5.80
N LEU A 149 1.71 -1.15 5.21
CA LEU A 149 1.41 -1.09 3.79
C LEU A 149 2.18 0.07 3.17
N VAL A 150 2.97 -0.22 2.12
CA VAL A 150 3.79 0.78 1.42
C VAL A 150 3.21 1.05 0.04
N LYS A 151 2.91 2.33 -0.26
CA LYS A 151 2.29 2.73 -1.53
C LYS A 151 2.74 4.12 -1.96
N GLY A 152 2.80 4.34 -3.29
CA GLY A 152 3.10 5.63 -3.89
C GLY A 152 3.05 5.54 -5.41
N SER A 153 3.13 6.68 -6.10
CA SER A 153 3.24 6.69 -7.55
C SER A 153 4.55 6.06 -8.02
N ARG A 154 4.63 5.70 -9.30
CA ARG A 154 5.84 5.11 -9.86
C ARG A 154 7.08 5.99 -9.65
N SER A 155 6.91 7.32 -9.78
CA SER A 155 7.98 8.31 -9.56
C SER A 155 8.42 8.43 -8.10
N ALA A 156 7.57 8.06 -7.14
CA ALA A 156 7.92 8.07 -5.71
C ALA A 156 8.90 6.94 -5.34
N ALA A 157 9.01 5.90 -6.17
CA ALA A 157 9.95 4.77 -5.99
C ALA A 157 9.89 4.17 -4.56
N MET A 158 8.67 3.93 -4.07
CA MET A 158 8.45 3.46 -2.69
C MET A 158 8.93 2.02 -2.45
N GLU A 159 9.23 1.26 -3.49
CA GLU A 159 9.91 -0.03 -3.39
C GLU A 159 11.28 0.03 -2.72
N GLU A 160 11.90 1.21 -2.65
CA GLU A 160 13.16 1.40 -1.90
C GLU A 160 12.94 1.21 -0.38
N VAL A 161 11.81 1.69 0.15
CA VAL A 161 11.44 1.47 1.55
C VAL A 161 11.19 -0.02 1.81
N VAL A 162 10.50 -0.70 0.89
CA VAL A 162 10.24 -2.15 0.97
C VAL A 162 11.55 -2.93 1.05
N ARG A 163 12.48 -2.67 0.11
CA ARG A 163 13.80 -3.33 0.09
C ARG A 163 14.60 -3.10 1.36
N ALA A 164 14.66 -1.86 1.85
CA ALA A 164 15.39 -1.51 3.05
C ALA A 164 14.89 -2.21 4.32
N LEU A 165 13.60 -2.56 4.39
CA LEU A 165 13.04 -3.35 5.49
C LEU A 165 13.35 -4.84 5.35
N GLN A 166 13.43 -5.37 4.12
CA GLN A 166 13.77 -6.78 3.88
C GLN A 166 15.23 -7.10 4.18
N GLU A 167 16.17 -6.19 3.84
CA GLU A 167 17.61 -6.37 4.04
C GLU A 167 18.00 -6.52 5.52
N THR A 168 17.18 -6.06 6.45
CA THR A 168 17.40 -6.17 7.89
C THR A 168 16.85 -7.46 8.51
N GLY A 169 16.08 -8.25 7.77
CA GLY A 169 15.54 -9.54 8.23
C GLY A 169 16.46 -10.74 8.04
N THR A 170 17.69 -10.54 7.55
CA THR A 170 18.64 -11.61 7.21
C THR A 170 19.85 -11.59 8.18
N CYS A 171 19.59 -11.55 9.50
CA CYS A 171 20.62 -11.83 10.51
C CYS A 171 20.16 -12.96 11.43
#